data_e753509c5ec91270e5b65b678ecfce24
#
_entry.id   e753509c5ec91270e5b65b678ecfce24
#
_cell.length_a   1.000
_cell.length_b   1.000
_cell.length_c   1.000
_cell.angle_alpha   90.00
_cell.angle_beta   90.00
_cell.angle_gamma   90.00
#
_symmetry.space_group_name_H-M   'P 1'
#
loop_
_entity.id
_entity.type
_entity.pdbx_description
1 polymer ?
#
loop_
_entity_poly.entity_id
_entity_poly.type
_entity_poly.pdbx_seq_one_letter_code
_entity_poly.pdbx_strand_id
1 'polypeptide(L)'
;MTENVPRRLLPLLGVRGGRSRVTCRFRCGDACYHEAPNTSSNPYFGDIYTAVLSRRGMLQAGAVSIGISALAVSEADPALAGPGHAHGHHGGPHPHPHSRLDFTPVRPNTDDTVTVPRNYAHRVVVRWGDPVVPGAPEFDFANQSAEAQEKQFGYNCDYVSFFPIDSRRALLWVNHEYTNENLMFAGYTDGSTADLEQIKISMAAHGGSVVEIERVGTTGEWRLVTKGRRPYNRRITATTPMKLTGPAAGHPLLRTAADPSGTRVLGMLNNCGGGITPWGTVLTAEENFNQYFVGGEGAPEETKPALRRYGIATSGDTRRGNRRFDRVDERFDLSKHPNEANRFGYIVEIDPFHPHEQPRKRTMLGRFKHEAATIRLTKDRRVAVYMGDDERFDYIYKFVSDKKYRPGSRRHNDTLLDSGTLYVARFTGNSPADQIDGSGRLPDDGAFDGTGEWIPLCDAQRSYVDGFTVAEVLIHTRLAADAVGATKMDRPEDIEASTATGKV
;
A
#
# COMPACT_ATOMS: atom_id res chain seq x y z
N MET A 1 19.73 26.83 -40.65
CA MET A 1 18.26 26.66 -40.70
C MET A 1 17.98 25.24 -40.25
N THR A 2 17.67 25.09 -38.95
CA THR A 2 17.32 23.80 -38.35
C THR A 2 15.80 23.71 -38.37
N GLU A 3 15.27 22.80 -39.20
CA GLU A 3 13.84 22.53 -39.30
C GLU A 3 13.31 22.05 -37.93
N ASN A 4 12.36 22.78 -37.40
CA ASN A 4 11.55 22.39 -36.25
C ASN A 4 10.57 21.29 -36.70
N VAL A 5 10.91 20.04 -36.49
CA VAL A 5 9.99 18.91 -36.68
C VAL A 5 8.97 18.99 -35.52
N PRO A 6 7.68 19.20 -35.78
CA PRO A 6 6.69 19.20 -34.70
C PRO A 6 6.64 17.80 -34.08
N ARG A 7 6.94 17.72 -32.78
CA ARG A 7 6.74 16.50 -31.98
C ARG A 7 5.24 16.16 -32.05
N ARG A 8 4.88 15.13 -32.82
CA ARG A 8 3.55 14.53 -32.75
C ARG A 8 3.36 13.96 -31.35
N LEU A 9 2.51 14.60 -30.55
CA LEU A 9 1.97 13.99 -29.37
C LEU A 9 1.28 12.69 -29.80
N LEU A 10 1.75 11.56 -29.30
CA LEU A 10 1.05 10.28 -29.49
C LEU A 10 -0.36 10.46 -28.91
N PRO A 11 -1.42 10.07 -29.65
CA PRO A 11 -2.77 10.19 -29.14
C PRO A 11 -2.86 9.39 -27.84
N LEU A 12 -3.28 10.04 -26.77
CA LEU A 12 -3.58 9.38 -25.49
C LEU A 12 -4.73 8.41 -25.76
N LEU A 13 -4.40 7.15 -25.97
CA LEU A 13 -5.36 6.08 -26.18
C LEU A 13 -6.18 5.92 -24.90
N GLY A 14 -7.45 6.32 -24.99
CA GLY A 14 -8.53 5.98 -24.10
C GLY A 14 -8.22 6.01 -22.61
N VAL A 15 -8.22 7.21 -22.01
CA VAL A 15 -8.14 7.39 -20.56
C VAL A 15 -9.53 7.13 -19.97
N ARG A 16 -9.77 6.00 -19.31
CA ARG A 16 -10.85 5.88 -18.31
C ARG A 16 -10.20 6.10 -16.93
N GLY A 17 -10.68 7.10 -16.17
CA GLY A 17 -10.23 7.37 -14.82
C GLY A 17 -8.85 8.05 -14.69
N GLY A 18 -8.36 8.77 -15.72
CA GLY A 18 -7.15 9.61 -15.61
C GLY A 18 -5.81 8.86 -15.64
N ARG A 19 -5.78 7.52 -15.67
CA ARG A 19 -4.53 6.71 -15.70
C ARG A 19 -4.27 6.12 -17.09
N SER A 20 -3.00 6.03 -17.50
CA SER A 20 -2.63 5.35 -18.74
C SER A 20 -2.80 3.83 -18.59
N ARG A 21 -3.16 3.14 -19.68
CA ARG A 21 -3.24 1.66 -19.70
C ARG A 21 -1.93 1.00 -19.30
N VAL A 22 -0.80 1.60 -19.66
CA VAL A 22 0.53 1.07 -19.31
C VAL A 22 0.74 1.10 -17.81
N THR A 23 0.41 2.22 -17.13
CA THR A 23 0.49 2.32 -15.67
C THR A 23 -0.41 1.29 -14.99
N CYS A 24 -1.67 1.17 -15.41
CA CYS A 24 -2.60 0.19 -14.83
C CYS A 24 -2.09 -1.25 -15.00
N ARG A 25 -1.56 -1.60 -16.18
CA ARG A 25 -1.02 -2.94 -16.43
C ARG A 25 0.10 -3.32 -15.45
N PHE A 26 1.04 -2.42 -15.22
CA PHE A 26 2.20 -2.72 -14.38
C PHE A 26 1.93 -2.55 -12.88
N ARG A 27 1.05 -1.62 -12.49
CA ARG A 27 0.74 -1.37 -11.08
C ARG A 27 -0.16 -2.47 -10.50
N CYS A 28 -1.34 -2.68 -11.07
CA CYS A 28 -2.38 -3.55 -10.51
C CYS A 28 -2.93 -4.60 -11.49
N GLY A 29 -2.24 -4.87 -12.60
CA GLY A 29 -2.68 -5.87 -13.58
C GLY A 29 -4.02 -5.54 -14.23
N ASP A 30 -4.30 -4.25 -14.47
CA ASP A 30 -5.54 -3.77 -15.09
C ASP A 30 -6.83 -4.09 -14.28
N ALA A 31 -6.73 -4.24 -12.94
CA ALA A 31 -7.83 -4.66 -12.08
C ALA A 31 -9.15 -3.91 -12.34
N CYS A 32 -9.11 -2.59 -12.62
CA CYS A 32 -10.31 -1.80 -12.91
C CYS A 32 -11.06 -2.18 -14.20
N TYR A 33 -10.47 -2.96 -15.07
CA TYR A 33 -11.09 -3.44 -16.32
C TYR A 33 -11.66 -4.85 -16.21
N HIS A 34 -11.48 -5.50 -15.08
CA HIS A 34 -12.03 -6.82 -14.76
C HIS A 34 -13.20 -6.71 -13.80
N GLU A 35 -13.97 -7.78 -13.65
CA GLU A 35 -14.99 -7.87 -12.61
C GLU A 35 -14.34 -7.74 -11.23
N ALA A 36 -15.04 -7.05 -10.31
CA ALA A 36 -14.55 -6.93 -8.94
C ALA A 36 -14.51 -8.31 -8.27
N PRO A 37 -13.43 -8.66 -7.54
CA PRO A 37 -13.32 -9.96 -6.87
C PRO A 37 -14.38 -10.16 -5.77
N ASN A 38 -14.87 -9.07 -5.17
CA ASN A 38 -15.92 -9.12 -4.17
C ASN A 38 -17.30 -9.23 -4.83
N THR A 39 -17.88 -10.41 -4.83
CA THR A 39 -19.23 -10.71 -5.33
C THR A 39 -20.26 -10.88 -4.21
N SER A 40 -19.92 -10.56 -2.96
CA SER A 40 -20.85 -10.66 -1.82
C SER A 40 -22.05 -9.71 -2.00
N SER A 41 -23.16 -10.02 -1.35
CA SER A 41 -24.35 -9.17 -1.27
C SER A 41 -24.26 -8.10 -0.19
N ASN A 42 -23.10 -7.93 0.43
CA ASN A 42 -22.89 -6.97 1.51
C ASN A 42 -23.21 -5.52 1.07
N PRO A 43 -23.72 -4.68 1.98
CA PRO A 43 -24.03 -3.27 1.68
C PRO A 43 -22.78 -2.52 1.16
N TYR A 44 -22.99 -1.66 0.17
CA TYR A 44 -21.96 -0.75 -0.32
C TYR A 44 -22.08 0.61 0.36
N PHE A 45 -20.97 1.21 0.72
CA PHE A 45 -20.94 2.51 1.41
C PHE A 45 -21.66 3.62 0.63
N GLY A 46 -21.53 3.62 -0.70
CA GLY A 46 -22.24 4.54 -1.56
C GLY A 46 -23.77 4.43 -1.45
N ASP A 47 -24.30 3.22 -1.21
CA ASP A 47 -25.75 3.01 -1.01
C ASP A 47 -26.18 3.56 0.36
N ILE A 48 -25.37 3.37 1.40
CA ILE A 48 -25.61 3.95 2.74
C ILE A 48 -25.60 5.47 2.66
N TYR A 49 -24.65 6.05 1.95
CA TYR A 49 -24.54 7.48 1.71
C TYR A 49 -25.76 8.02 0.94
N THR A 50 -26.18 7.37 -0.14
CA THR A 50 -27.29 7.83 -0.98
C THR A 50 -28.67 7.60 -0.37
N ALA A 51 -28.85 6.61 0.50
CA ALA A 51 -30.12 6.35 1.18
C ALA A 51 -30.59 7.50 2.07
N VAL A 52 -29.67 8.31 2.60
CA VAL A 52 -29.96 9.50 3.42
C VAL A 52 -30.35 10.70 2.56
N LEU A 53 -29.88 10.75 1.31
CA LEU A 53 -30.31 11.75 0.33
C LEU A 53 -31.72 11.39 -0.15
N SER A 54 -32.74 11.68 0.66
CA SER A 54 -34.14 11.46 0.25
C SER A 54 -34.41 12.12 -1.10
N ARG A 55 -35.36 11.57 -1.90
CA ARG A 55 -35.82 12.18 -3.19
C ARG A 55 -36.06 13.68 -3.09
N ARG A 56 -36.42 14.20 -1.92
CA ARG A 56 -36.60 15.65 -1.67
C ARG A 56 -35.27 16.41 -1.59
N GLY A 57 -34.24 15.84 -0.99
CA GLY A 57 -32.88 16.40 -0.99
C GLY A 57 -32.24 16.38 -2.38
N MET A 58 -32.49 15.33 -3.17
CA MET A 58 -32.03 15.28 -4.58
C MET A 58 -32.62 16.39 -5.46
N LEU A 59 -33.83 16.82 -5.21
CA LEU A 59 -34.46 17.93 -5.96
C LEU A 59 -33.90 19.30 -5.52
N GLN A 60 -33.40 19.44 -4.31
CA GLN A 60 -32.70 20.63 -3.83
C GLN A 60 -31.20 20.60 -4.14
N ALA A 61 -30.59 19.39 -4.17
CA ALA A 61 -29.21 19.15 -4.56
C ALA A 61 -29.02 18.83 -6.05
N GLY A 62 -30.05 19.06 -6.86
CA GLY A 62 -30.10 18.74 -8.30
C GLY A 62 -28.98 19.32 -9.17
N ALA A 63 -28.10 20.12 -8.59
CA ALA A 63 -26.86 20.60 -9.22
C ALA A 63 -25.61 19.81 -8.81
N VAL A 64 -25.65 19.04 -7.70
CA VAL A 64 -24.45 18.38 -7.16
C VAL A 64 -24.33 16.91 -7.61
N SER A 65 -25.43 16.19 -7.80
CA SER A 65 -25.40 14.79 -8.22
C SER A 65 -25.04 14.58 -9.70
N ILE A 66 -25.13 15.61 -10.53
CA ILE A 66 -24.60 15.57 -11.92
C ILE A 66 -23.08 15.77 -11.92
N GLY A 67 -22.51 16.37 -10.87
CA GLY A 67 -21.06 16.62 -10.74
C GLY A 67 -20.22 15.36 -10.49
N ILE A 68 -20.73 14.35 -9.79
CA ILE A 68 -19.94 13.16 -9.42
C ILE A 68 -19.78 12.18 -10.59
N SER A 69 -20.78 12.09 -11.48
CA SER A 69 -20.65 11.31 -12.72
C SER A 69 -19.96 12.06 -13.87
N ALA A 70 -19.79 13.38 -13.74
CA ALA A 70 -19.23 14.26 -14.78
C ALA A 70 -17.85 14.85 -14.42
N LEU A 71 -17.22 14.44 -13.28
CA LEU A 71 -15.81 14.74 -12.97
C LEU A 71 -14.82 13.90 -13.78
N ALA A 72 -15.32 13.15 -14.77
CA ALA A 72 -14.52 12.71 -15.88
C ALA A 72 -14.59 13.81 -16.96
N VAL A 73 -13.54 14.64 -16.99
CA VAL A 73 -13.23 15.59 -18.07
C VAL A 73 -14.19 16.79 -18.22
N SER A 74 -13.97 17.81 -17.46
CA SER A 74 -14.08 19.17 -17.98
C SER A 74 -12.79 19.91 -17.69
N GLU A 75 -12.16 20.44 -18.74
CA GLU A 75 -11.11 21.43 -18.64
C GLU A 75 -11.60 22.53 -17.70
N ALA A 76 -10.90 22.70 -16.58
CA ALA A 76 -11.24 23.76 -15.64
C ALA A 76 -10.96 25.11 -16.30
N ASP A 77 -12.02 25.83 -16.60
CA ASP A 77 -11.96 27.21 -17.06
C ASP A 77 -11.31 28.09 -15.97
N PRO A 78 -10.23 28.84 -16.25
CA PRO A 78 -9.51 29.61 -15.24
C PRO A 78 -10.25 30.87 -14.75
N ALA A 79 -11.53 31.04 -15.07
CA ALA A 79 -12.26 32.29 -14.84
C ALA A 79 -12.98 32.43 -13.49
N LEU A 80 -12.85 31.48 -12.55
CA LEU A 80 -13.58 31.55 -11.26
C LEU A 80 -12.71 31.92 -10.03
N ALA A 81 -11.58 32.57 -10.23
CA ALA A 81 -10.87 33.24 -9.14
C ALA A 81 -11.36 34.69 -9.02
N GLY A 82 -12.49 34.89 -8.36
CA GLY A 82 -12.97 36.23 -8.02
C GLY A 82 -12.11 36.88 -6.93
N PRO A 83 -12.00 38.24 -6.89
CA PRO A 83 -11.20 38.95 -5.92
C PRO A 83 -11.80 38.83 -4.51
N GLY A 84 -11.03 38.28 -3.59
CA GLY A 84 -11.42 38.17 -2.18
C GLY A 84 -11.57 39.52 -1.53
N HIS A 85 -12.74 39.77 -0.92
CA HIS A 85 -12.96 40.94 -0.07
C HIS A 85 -12.19 40.78 1.25
N ALA A 86 -11.33 41.78 1.51
CA ALA A 86 -10.66 41.94 2.78
C ALA A 86 -11.68 42.36 3.86
N HIS A 87 -11.97 41.49 4.82
CA HIS A 87 -12.60 41.89 6.08
C HIS A 87 -11.54 41.95 7.19
N GLY A 88 -11.37 43.18 7.71
CA GLY A 88 -10.50 43.46 8.83
C GLY A 88 -11.02 42.80 10.12
N HIS A 89 -10.18 42.08 10.81
CA HIS A 89 -10.41 41.66 12.18
C HIS A 89 -9.39 42.34 13.10
N HIS A 90 -9.91 43.14 14.02
CA HIS A 90 -9.21 43.60 15.20
C HIS A 90 -9.16 42.44 16.22
N GLY A 91 -7.99 42.04 16.64
CA GLY A 91 -7.79 41.08 17.72
C GLY A 91 -6.32 41.00 18.11
N GLY A 92 -6.02 41.22 19.36
CA GLY A 92 -4.75 41.48 19.96
C GLY A 92 -3.63 40.41 19.85
N PRO A 93 -2.42 40.73 20.36
CA PRO A 93 -1.21 40.04 19.99
C PRO A 93 -0.93 38.85 20.90
N HIS A 94 -0.88 37.66 20.30
CA HIS A 94 -0.09 36.55 20.86
C HIS A 94 0.84 36.05 19.77
N PRO A 95 2.17 36.26 19.93
CA PRO A 95 3.14 35.77 18.98
C PRO A 95 3.45 34.29 19.29
N HIS A 96 2.80 33.37 18.62
CA HIS A 96 3.38 32.07 18.43
C HIS A 96 4.19 32.13 17.12
N PRO A 97 5.49 31.80 17.11
CA PRO A 97 6.25 31.67 15.90
C PRO A 97 5.89 30.34 15.23
N HIS A 98 4.70 30.27 14.66
CA HIS A 98 4.42 29.23 13.67
C HIS A 98 5.08 29.69 12.38
N SER A 99 6.13 29.01 11.95
CA SER A 99 6.61 29.09 10.59
C SER A 99 5.45 28.73 9.68
N ARG A 100 4.78 29.73 9.12
CA ARG A 100 3.77 29.49 8.09
C ARG A 100 4.52 28.88 6.90
N LEU A 101 4.17 27.64 6.56
CA LEU A 101 4.48 27.11 5.26
C LEU A 101 3.72 27.97 4.26
N ASP A 102 4.40 28.92 3.65
CA ASP A 102 3.80 29.85 2.68
C ASP A 102 4.40 29.55 1.32
N PHE A 103 3.57 29.13 0.38
CA PHE A 103 3.97 28.87 -0.99
C PHE A 103 2.84 29.15 -1.97
N THR A 104 3.21 29.59 -3.18
CA THR A 104 2.29 29.62 -4.31
C THR A 104 2.16 28.21 -4.90
N PRO A 105 0.95 27.66 -5.05
CA PRO A 105 0.75 26.34 -5.65
C PRO A 105 1.41 26.23 -7.03
N VAL A 106 2.03 25.07 -7.29
CA VAL A 106 2.56 24.74 -8.61
C VAL A 106 1.38 24.44 -9.54
N ARG A 107 1.37 25.06 -10.72
CA ARG A 107 0.36 24.74 -11.75
C ARG A 107 0.60 23.35 -12.32
N PRO A 108 -0.45 22.60 -12.68
CA PRO A 108 -0.29 21.36 -13.43
C PRO A 108 0.58 21.58 -14.68
N ASN A 109 1.51 20.68 -14.92
CA ASN A 109 2.41 20.75 -16.08
C ASN A 109 2.77 19.34 -16.58
N THR A 110 3.42 19.27 -17.75
CA THR A 110 3.87 18.03 -18.39
C THR A 110 5.41 17.99 -18.52
N ASP A 111 6.10 18.77 -17.72
CA ASP A 111 7.56 18.83 -17.73
C ASP A 111 8.16 17.50 -17.26
N ASP A 112 9.20 17.04 -17.93
CA ASP A 112 9.96 15.85 -17.51
C ASP A 112 10.95 16.21 -16.39
N THR A 113 10.39 16.72 -15.29
CA THR A 113 11.15 17.13 -14.10
C THR A 113 10.23 17.25 -12.88
N VAL A 114 10.82 17.27 -11.69
CA VAL A 114 10.12 17.63 -10.45
C VAL A 114 10.04 19.14 -10.34
N THR A 115 8.84 19.70 -10.45
CA THR A 115 8.58 21.12 -10.29
C THR A 115 8.17 21.42 -8.87
N VAL A 116 8.89 22.32 -8.19
CA VAL A 116 8.61 22.74 -6.81
C VAL A 116 8.23 24.23 -6.74
N PRO A 117 7.49 24.69 -5.70
CA PRO A 117 7.14 26.09 -5.53
C PRO A 117 8.38 26.97 -5.42
N ARG A 118 8.22 28.26 -5.74
CA ARG A 118 9.28 29.25 -5.51
C ARG A 118 9.74 29.22 -4.05
N ASN A 119 11.04 29.31 -3.81
CA ASN A 119 11.71 29.20 -2.52
C ASN A 119 11.83 27.80 -1.94
N TYR A 120 11.40 26.76 -2.69
CA TYR A 120 11.68 25.36 -2.37
C TYR A 120 12.73 24.81 -3.33
N ALA A 121 13.44 23.79 -2.88
CA ALA A 121 14.37 23.03 -3.69
C ALA A 121 14.18 21.54 -3.41
N HIS A 122 14.49 20.70 -4.38
CA HIS A 122 14.49 19.25 -4.22
C HIS A 122 15.86 18.69 -4.56
N ARG A 123 16.15 17.51 -4.00
CA ARG A 123 17.34 16.71 -4.29
C ARG A 123 16.99 15.24 -4.30
N VAL A 124 17.57 14.51 -5.22
CA VAL A 124 17.52 13.05 -5.24
C VAL A 124 18.47 12.53 -4.16
N VAL A 125 17.96 11.69 -3.25
CA VAL A 125 18.75 11.07 -2.18
C VAL A 125 19.32 9.74 -2.65
N VAL A 126 18.51 8.93 -3.31
CA VAL A 126 18.85 7.59 -3.82
C VAL A 126 18.02 7.29 -5.07
N ARG A 127 18.54 6.49 -6.00
CA ARG A 127 17.89 6.11 -7.25
C ARG A 127 17.84 4.60 -7.38
N TRP A 128 16.91 4.09 -8.17
CA TRP A 128 16.98 2.73 -8.69
C TRP A 128 18.38 2.44 -9.27
N GLY A 129 18.97 1.32 -8.85
CA GLY A 129 20.29 0.90 -9.27
C GLY A 129 21.46 1.42 -8.44
N ASP A 130 21.28 2.47 -7.61
CA ASP A 130 22.35 2.94 -6.73
C ASP A 130 22.84 1.82 -5.79
N PRO A 131 24.17 1.68 -5.55
CA PRO A 131 24.72 0.64 -4.67
C PRO A 131 24.24 0.79 -3.22
N VAL A 132 23.57 -0.22 -2.69
CA VAL A 132 23.08 -0.29 -1.29
C VAL A 132 24.01 -1.12 -0.42
N VAL A 133 24.21 -2.37 -0.80
CA VAL A 133 25.02 -3.31 -0.04
C VAL A 133 26.51 -3.09 -0.34
N PRO A 134 27.41 -3.17 0.62
CA PRO A 134 28.84 -3.10 0.36
C PRO A 134 29.28 -4.08 -0.73
N GLY A 135 30.01 -3.58 -1.74
CA GLY A 135 30.45 -4.38 -2.89
C GLY A 135 29.42 -4.51 -4.03
N ALA A 136 28.26 -3.84 -3.92
CA ALA A 136 27.36 -3.71 -5.06
C ALA A 136 28.05 -2.97 -6.22
N PRO A 137 27.89 -3.43 -7.47
CA PRO A 137 28.43 -2.70 -8.63
C PRO A 137 27.65 -1.41 -8.88
N GLU A 138 28.27 -0.49 -9.58
CA GLU A 138 27.55 0.67 -10.13
C GLU A 138 26.51 0.24 -11.15
N PHE A 139 25.44 1.01 -11.29
CA PHE A 139 24.37 0.69 -12.22
C PHE A 139 24.81 0.89 -13.68
N ASP A 140 24.60 -0.14 -14.51
CA ASP A 140 24.77 -0.10 -15.95
C ASP A 140 23.48 -0.54 -16.62
N PHE A 141 22.78 0.40 -17.25
CA PHE A 141 21.51 0.15 -17.93
C PHE A 141 21.62 -0.91 -19.04
N ALA A 142 22.74 -0.97 -19.73
CA ALA A 142 22.95 -1.90 -20.83
C ALA A 142 23.33 -3.32 -20.38
N ASN A 143 23.91 -3.44 -19.17
CA ASN A 143 24.48 -4.70 -18.66
C ASN A 143 23.91 -5.02 -17.25
N GLN A 144 22.59 -4.95 -17.11
CA GLN A 144 21.92 -5.29 -15.86
C GLN A 144 22.03 -6.78 -15.54
N SER A 145 22.09 -7.13 -14.27
CA SER A 145 22.00 -8.52 -13.79
C SER A 145 21.22 -8.62 -12.49
N ALA A 146 20.59 -9.78 -12.27
CA ALA A 146 19.88 -10.06 -11.02
C ALA A 146 20.79 -10.00 -9.79
N GLU A 147 22.02 -10.52 -9.92
CA GLU A 147 23.02 -10.45 -8.85
C GLU A 147 23.38 -9.02 -8.46
N ALA A 148 23.49 -8.11 -9.45
CA ALA A 148 23.71 -6.68 -9.21
C ALA A 148 22.47 -6.06 -8.53
N GLN A 149 21.28 -6.31 -9.08
CA GLN A 149 20.03 -5.74 -8.59
C GLN A 149 19.71 -6.17 -7.14
N GLU A 150 20.04 -7.37 -6.72
CA GLU A 150 19.90 -7.81 -5.32
C GLU A 150 20.74 -6.99 -4.33
N LYS A 151 21.77 -6.29 -4.81
CA LYS A 151 22.66 -5.44 -4.00
C LYS A 151 22.43 -3.95 -4.22
N GLN A 152 21.68 -3.59 -5.26
CA GLN A 152 21.34 -2.23 -5.65
C GLN A 152 19.96 -1.82 -5.14
N PHE A 153 19.70 -0.52 -5.11
CA PHE A 153 18.39 0.05 -4.74
C PHE A 153 17.32 -0.40 -5.72
N GLY A 154 16.12 -0.74 -5.21
CA GLY A 154 15.05 -1.30 -6.02
C GLY A 154 14.27 -0.25 -6.81
N TYR A 155 13.20 -0.72 -7.49
CA TYR A 155 12.41 0.06 -8.42
C TYR A 155 11.09 0.55 -7.78
N ASN A 156 10.50 1.63 -8.28
CA ASN A 156 9.28 2.28 -7.78
C ASN A 156 9.25 2.43 -6.26
N CYS A 157 9.76 3.56 -5.81
CA CYS A 157 9.67 3.93 -4.40
C CYS A 157 8.22 4.24 -4.03
N ASP A 158 7.74 3.59 -2.97
CA ASP A 158 6.46 3.90 -2.35
C ASP A 158 6.70 4.37 -0.90
N TYR A 159 6.20 3.66 0.11
CA TYR A 159 6.35 4.08 1.49
C TYR A 159 7.80 4.35 1.88
N VAL A 160 8.02 5.54 2.46
CA VAL A 160 9.33 6.00 2.95
C VAL A 160 9.25 6.31 4.43
N SER A 161 10.16 5.77 5.23
CA SER A 161 10.27 6.13 6.64
C SER A 161 11.68 6.43 7.08
N PHE A 162 11.80 7.35 8.05
CA PHE A 162 13.04 7.95 8.50
C PHE A 162 13.30 7.59 9.96
N PHE A 163 14.50 7.03 10.23
CA PHE A 163 14.95 6.60 11.55
C PHE A 163 16.25 7.31 11.94
N PRO A 164 16.22 8.32 12.81
CA PRO A 164 17.45 9.02 13.23
C PRO A 164 18.39 8.08 13.98
N ILE A 165 19.67 8.10 13.60
CA ILE A 165 20.78 7.52 14.38
C ILE A 165 21.31 8.59 15.34
N ASP A 166 21.58 9.77 14.80
CA ASP A 166 22.05 10.96 15.52
C ASP A 166 21.62 12.24 14.77
N SER A 167 22.18 13.40 15.13
CA SER A 167 21.86 14.70 14.50
C SER A 167 22.31 14.80 13.03
N ARG A 168 23.18 13.90 12.58
CA ARG A 168 23.82 13.95 11.25
C ARG A 168 23.53 12.73 10.39
N ARG A 169 23.14 11.62 10.96
CA ARG A 169 22.93 10.33 10.29
C ARG A 169 21.57 9.74 10.61
N ALA A 170 20.97 9.10 9.63
CA ALA A 170 19.71 8.39 9.77
C ALA A 170 19.69 7.14 8.88
N LEU A 171 18.75 6.24 9.16
CA LEU A 171 18.34 5.21 8.24
C LEU A 171 17.10 5.67 7.48
N LEU A 172 17.06 5.41 6.20
CA LEU A 172 15.89 5.52 5.36
C LEU A 172 15.43 4.10 5.02
N TRP A 173 14.17 3.79 5.33
CA TRP A 173 13.48 2.64 4.77
C TRP A 173 12.71 3.10 3.54
N VAL A 174 12.74 2.33 2.46
CA VAL A 174 11.94 2.58 1.25
C VAL A 174 11.38 1.28 0.71
N ASN A 175 10.08 1.25 0.49
CA ASN A 175 9.41 0.17 -0.24
C ASN A 175 9.73 0.24 -1.73
N HIS A 176 9.81 -0.93 -2.37
CA HIS A 176 9.93 -1.11 -3.82
C HIS A 176 8.74 -1.92 -4.28
N GLU A 177 7.70 -1.22 -4.71
CA GLU A 177 6.37 -1.78 -4.90
C GLU A 177 6.29 -2.70 -6.11
N TYR A 178 6.47 -2.18 -7.33
CA TYR A 178 6.38 -2.94 -8.58
C TYR A 178 7.43 -2.49 -9.59
N THR A 179 7.49 -3.13 -10.74
CA THR A 179 8.45 -2.83 -11.81
C THR A 179 7.75 -2.40 -13.09
N ASN A 180 8.38 -1.50 -13.85
CA ASN A 180 7.97 -1.10 -15.19
C ASN A 180 8.98 -1.66 -16.19
N GLU A 181 8.86 -2.93 -16.52
CA GLU A 181 9.84 -3.66 -17.32
C GLU A 181 10.07 -3.02 -18.71
N ASN A 182 9.05 -2.37 -19.25
CA ASN A 182 9.15 -1.60 -20.50
C ASN A 182 10.02 -0.34 -20.39
N LEU A 183 10.28 0.14 -19.16
CA LEU A 183 11.20 1.24 -18.87
C LEU A 183 12.56 0.72 -18.37
N MET A 184 12.58 -0.46 -17.77
CA MET A 184 13.80 -1.07 -17.23
C MET A 184 14.64 -1.73 -18.32
N PHE A 185 14.02 -2.25 -19.38
CA PHE A 185 14.69 -3.05 -20.41
C PHE A 185 14.37 -2.56 -21.81
N ALA A 186 15.40 -2.32 -22.61
CA ALA A 186 15.24 -1.99 -24.01
C ALA A 186 14.57 -3.17 -24.77
N GLY A 187 13.53 -2.85 -25.54
CA GLY A 187 12.83 -3.85 -26.36
C GLY A 187 11.92 -4.83 -25.61
N TYR A 188 11.67 -4.61 -24.32
CA TYR A 188 10.72 -5.44 -23.57
C TYR A 188 9.30 -5.33 -24.12
N THR A 189 8.62 -6.46 -24.30
CA THR A 189 7.22 -6.53 -24.77
C THR A 189 6.27 -7.06 -23.70
N ASP A 190 6.54 -8.24 -23.17
CA ASP A 190 5.77 -8.84 -22.07
C ASP A 190 6.56 -9.97 -21.36
N GLY A 191 6.06 -10.44 -20.21
CA GLY A 191 6.73 -11.48 -19.42
C GLY A 191 6.83 -12.84 -20.10
N SER A 192 5.99 -13.15 -21.12
CA SER A 192 6.05 -14.43 -21.83
C SER A 192 7.25 -14.50 -22.78
N THR A 193 7.68 -13.36 -23.32
CA THR A 193 8.79 -13.22 -24.27
C THR A 193 10.06 -12.66 -23.63
N ALA A 194 10.01 -12.16 -22.39
CA ALA A 194 11.15 -11.64 -21.66
C ALA A 194 12.26 -12.69 -21.50
N ASP A 195 13.51 -12.25 -21.46
CA ASP A 195 14.61 -13.10 -21.05
C ASP A 195 14.45 -13.53 -19.58
N LEU A 196 14.94 -14.73 -19.23
CA LEU A 196 14.88 -15.21 -17.85
C LEU A 196 15.64 -14.29 -16.89
N GLU A 197 16.71 -13.67 -17.35
CA GLU A 197 17.48 -12.72 -16.56
C GLU A 197 16.67 -11.43 -16.29
N GLN A 198 15.93 -10.90 -17.26
CA GLN A 198 15.04 -9.76 -17.07
C GLN A 198 13.97 -10.06 -15.98
N ILE A 199 13.42 -11.28 -15.98
CA ILE A 199 12.46 -11.71 -14.96
C ILE A 199 13.12 -11.75 -13.56
N LYS A 200 14.32 -12.31 -13.45
CA LYS A 200 15.07 -12.34 -12.19
C LYS A 200 15.44 -10.93 -11.70
N ILE A 201 15.84 -10.02 -12.59
CA ILE A 201 16.10 -8.62 -12.26
C ILE A 201 14.81 -7.97 -11.72
N SER A 202 13.67 -8.18 -12.38
CA SER A 202 12.39 -7.68 -11.91
C SER A 202 12.06 -8.22 -10.50
N MET A 203 12.26 -9.51 -10.22
CA MET A 203 12.09 -10.08 -8.88
C MET A 203 13.00 -9.42 -7.85
N ALA A 204 14.29 -9.22 -8.17
CA ALA A 204 15.28 -8.61 -7.31
C ALA A 204 15.01 -7.10 -7.07
N ALA A 205 14.31 -6.43 -7.99
CA ALA A 205 13.98 -5.01 -7.91
C ALA A 205 12.81 -4.71 -6.95
N HIS A 206 12.03 -5.73 -6.55
CA HIS A 206 10.92 -5.61 -5.57
C HIS A 206 11.42 -5.59 -4.13
N GLY A 207 10.48 -5.33 -3.22
CA GLY A 207 10.65 -5.47 -1.78
C GLY A 207 10.95 -4.18 -1.06
N GLY A 208 12.15 -4.03 -0.47
CA GLY A 208 12.53 -2.79 0.21
C GLY A 208 14.02 -2.66 0.47
N SER A 209 14.43 -1.46 0.86
CA SER A 209 15.82 -1.14 1.22
C SER A 209 15.91 -0.43 2.55
N VAL A 210 16.91 -0.79 3.35
CA VAL A 210 17.42 0.06 4.42
C VAL A 210 18.72 0.70 3.92
N VAL A 211 18.80 2.01 3.92
CA VAL A 211 20.00 2.75 3.52
C VAL A 211 20.37 3.80 4.56
N GLU A 212 21.68 3.94 4.82
CA GLU A 212 22.19 5.01 5.66
C GLU A 212 22.29 6.28 4.84
N ILE A 213 21.78 7.38 5.40
CA ILE A 213 21.86 8.72 4.84
C ILE A 213 22.52 9.67 5.82
N GLU A 214 23.17 10.72 5.29
CA GLU A 214 23.81 11.73 6.10
C GLU A 214 23.39 13.14 5.70
N ARG A 215 23.32 14.04 6.69
CA ARG A 215 22.98 15.45 6.49
C ARG A 215 24.14 16.20 5.84
N VAL A 216 23.84 17.00 4.85
CA VAL A 216 24.82 17.87 4.17
C VAL A 216 24.99 19.17 4.94
N GLY A 217 26.09 19.28 5.68
CA GLY A 217 26.40 20.47 6.48
C GLY A 217 25.31 20.82 7.50
N THR A 218 24.87 22.07 7.51
CA THR A 218 23.80 22.61 8.37
C THR A 218 22.49 22.82 7.60
N THR A 219 22.43 22.39 6.34
CA THR A 219 21.24 22.48 5.48
C THR A 219 20.18 21.44 5.86
N GLY A 220 19.00 21.50 5.27
CA GLY A 220 17.99 20.44 5.34
C GLY A 220 18.24 19.30 4.35
N GLU A 221 19.33 19.33 3.59
CA GLU A 221 19.65 18.36 2.56
C GLU A 221 20.26 17.08 3.16
N TRP A 222 19.86 15.94 2.60
CA TRP A 222 20.38 14.61 2.93
C TRP A 222 20.93 13.94 1.69
N ARG A 223 21.92 13.07 1.87
CA ARG A 223 22.51 12.27 0.79
C ARG A 223 22.77 10.83 1.24
N LEU A 224 22.80 9.91 0.29
CA LEU A 224 23.19 8.53 0.52
C LEU A 224 24.63 8.44 1.02
N VAL A 225 24.86 7.64 2.06
CA VAL A 225 26.21 7.29 2.49
C VAL A 225 26.77 6.21 1.56
N THR A 226 27.76 6.57 0.74
CA THR A 226 28.35 5.66 -0.25
C THR A 226 29.69 5.08 0.18
N LYS A 227 30.36 5.65 1.20
CA LYS A 227 31.70 5.28 1.66
C LYS A 227 31.69 4.85 3.12
N GLY A 228 32.67 4.02 3.49
CA GLY A 228 32.87 3.53 4.86
C GLY A 228 31.94 2.37 5.22
N ARG A 229 31.90 2.05 6.54
CA ARG A 229 31.01 1.00 7.06
C ARG A 229 29.57 1.51 7.06
N ARG A 230 28.67 0.69 6.53
CA ARG A 230 27.22 0.90 6.47
C ARG A 230 26.55 -0.36 7.04
N PRO A 231 26.63 -0.58 8.37
CA PRO A 231 26.25 -1.86 8.97
C PRO A 231 24.75 -2.15 8.88
N TYR A 232 23.92 -1.14 8.66
CA TYR A 232 22.47 -1.29 8.60
C TYR A 232 21.94 -1.45 7.17
N ASN A 233 22.78 -1.12 6.16
CA ASN A 233 22.35 -1.22 4.78
C ASN A 233 22.02 -2.65 4.40
N ARG A 234 20.82 -2.87 3.85
CA ARG A 234 20.41 -4.15 3.30
C ARG A 234 19.32 -4.02 2.27
N ARG A 235 19.22 -5.02 1.41
CA ARG A 235 18.10 -5.27 0.52
C ARG A 235 17.24 -6.39 1.10
N ILE A 236 15.93 -6.24 0.94
CA ILE A 236 14.92 -7.27 1.21
C ILE A 236 14.12 -7.41 -0.09
N THR A 237 14.12 -8.61 -0.67
CA THR A 237 13.63 -8.86 -2.04
C THR A 237 12.56 -9.94 -2.06
N ALA A 238 12.09 -10.30 -3.25
CA ALA A 238 11.17 -11.43 -3.45
C ALA A 238 11.75 -12.81 -3.07
N THR A 239 13.05 -12.89 -2.75
CA THR A 239 13.74 -14.14 -2.40
C THR A 239 14.30 -14.14 -0.96
N THR A 240 14.17 -13.03 -0.24
CA THR A 240 14.69 -12.95 1.15
C THR A 240 13.91 -13.87 2.10
N PRO A 241 14.59 -14.74 2.89
CA PRO A 241 13.89 -15.60 3.85
C PRO A 241 13.19 -14.81 4.95
N MET A 242 11.93 -15.15 5.22
CA MET A 242 11.07 -14.52 6.22
C MET A 242 10.38 -15.55 7.11
N LYS A 243 9.91 -15.11 8.28
CA LYS A 243 9.08 -15.92 9.19
C LYS A 243 7.61 -15.55 9.02
N LEU A 244 6.75 -16.55 9.05
CA LEU A 244 5.32 -16.38 9.31
C LEU A 244 5.12 -16.48 10.83
N THR A 245 4.46 -15.49 11.44
CA THR A 245 4.22 -15.44 12.90
C THR A 245 2.73 -15.18 13.19
N GLY A 246 2.31 -15.44 14.42
CA GLY A 246 0.91 -15.31 14.82
C GLY A 246 0.12 -16.62 14.64
N PRO A 247 -1.22 -16.60 14.92
CA PRO A 247 -2.01 -17.82 15.08
C PRO A 247 -2.15 -18.68 13.83
N ALA A 248 -2.03 -18.12 12.62
CA ALA A 248 -2.11 -18.91 11.39
C ALA A 248 -0.79 -19.60 11.02
N ALA A 249 0.36 -19.22 11.62
CA ALA A 249 1.64 -19.85 11.31
C ALA A 249 1.59 -21.36 11.56
N GLY A 250 2.06 -22.14 10.58
CA GLY A 250 2.04 -23.61 10.63
C GLY A 250 0.73 -24.27 10.17
N HIS A 251 -0.31 -23.49 9.85
CA HIS A 251 -1.56 -24.04 9.33
C HIS A 251 -1.35 -24.79 8.00
N PRO A 252 -2.07 -25.89 7.71
CA PRO A 252 -1.93 -26.65 6.47
C PRO A 252 -1.99 -25.80 5.20
N LEU A 253 -2.86 -24.79 5.13
CA LEU A 253 -2.98 -23.86 4.00
C LEU A 253 -1.75 -22.96 3.78
N LEU A 254 -0.80 -22.92 4.72
CA LEU A 254 0.48 -22.20 4.61
C LEU A 254 1.67 -23.13 4.36
N ARG A 255 1.45 -24.44 4.29
CA ARG A 255 2.49 -25.43 4.05
C ARG A 255 2.71 -25.63 2.56
N THR A 256 3.96 -25.79 2.18
CA THR A 256 4.37 -26.14 0.81
C THR A 256 5.43 -27.25 0.87
N ALA A 257 5.77 -27.84 -0.27
CA ALA A 257 6.84 -28.86 -0.32
C ALA A 257 8.19 -28.26 0.15
N ALA A 258 8.46 -27.00 -0.15
CA ALA A 258 9.67 -26.30 0.28
C ALA A 258 9.64 -25.88 1.77
N ASP A 259 8.45 -25.72 2.37
CA ASP A 259 8.25 -25.44 3.79
C ASP A 259 7.11 -26.27 4.37
N PRO A 260 7.35 -27.53 4.73
CA PRO A 260 6.36 -28.40 5.37
C PRO A 260 5.91 -27.89 6.74
N SER A 261 6.67 -26.99 7.37
CA SER A 261 6.31 -26.38 8.65
C SER A 261 5.22 -25.30 8.51
N GLY A 262 5.11 -24.64 7.35
CA GLY A 262 4.21 -23.50 7.14
C GLY A 262 4.57 -22.26 7.97
N THR A 263 5.85 -22.11 8.35
CA THR A 263 6.33 -21.02 9.21
C THR A 263 7.40 -20.15 8.56
N ARG A 264 7.81 -20.49 7.34
CA ARG A 264 8.85 -19.78 6.57
C ARG A 264 8.33 -19.49 5.18
N VAL A 265 8.71 -18.35 4.61
CA VAL A 265 8.40 -17.96 3.25
C VAL A 265 9.55 -17.19 2.65
N LEU A 266 9.75 -17.29 1.35
CA LEU A 266 10.71 -16.47 0.63
C LEU A 266 10.03 -15.20 0.12
N GLY A 267 10.54 -14.06 0.56
CA GLY A 267 10.26 -12.75 0.00
C GLY A 267 8.93 -12.10 0.37
N MET A 268 8.85 -10.88 -0.08
CA MET A 268 7.66 -10.04 -0.06
C MET A 268 7.48 -9.40 -1.44
N LEU A 269 6.24 -9.05 -1.78
CA LEU A 269 5.87 -8.59 -3.11
C LEU A 269 4.89 -7.45 -3.05
N ASN A 270 5.03 -6.51 -3.99
CA ASN A 270 4.13 -5.38 -4.18
C ASN A 270 3.93 -4.59 -2.87
N ASN A 271 5.03 -4.21 -2.24
CA ASN A 271 5.03 -3.49 -0.98
C ASN A 271 4.69 -2.02 -1.22
N CYS A 272 3.42 -1.65 -1.01
CA CYS A 272 2.88 -0.32 -1.22
C CYS A 272 3.12 0.57 0.01
N GLY A 273 2.10 0.92 0.75
CA GLY A 273 2.19 1.74 1.95
C GLY A 273 2.84 1.05 3.14
N GLY A 274 2.71 1.65 4.31
CA GLY A 274 3.33 1.10 5.51
C GLY A 274 3.01 1.86 6.79
N GLY A 275 3.84 1.68 7.80
CA GLY A 275 3.76 2.40 9.08
C GLY A 275 5.01 2.21 9.93
N ILE A 276 5.13 3.01 10.98
CA ILE A 276 6.21 2.91 11.97
C ILE A 276 5.60 2.50 13.31
N THR A 277 6.18 1.47 13.91
CA THR A 277 5.76 1.05 15.25
C THR A 277 6.34 1.95 16.34
N PRO A 278 5.66 2.09 17.49
CA PRO A 278 6.20 2.82 18.64
C PRO A 278 7.51 2.24 19.20
N TRP A 279 7.91 1.04 18.79
CA TRP A 279 9.18 0.41 19.19
C TRP A 279 10.25 0.46 18.10
N GLY A 280 10.01 1.20 17.01
CA GLY A 280 11.03 1.55 16.03
C GLY A 280 11.21 0.55 14.89
N THR A 281 10.22 -0.31 14.62
CA THR A 281 10.22 -1.17 13.43
C THR A 281 9.34 -0.58 12.33
N VAL A 282 9.57 -1.02 11.09
CA VAL A 282 8.73 -0.73 9.92
C VAL A 282 7.67 -1.80 9.79
N LEU A 283 6.45 -1.40 9.46
CA LEU A 283 5.44 -2.27 8.88
C LEU A 283 5.33 -1.92 7.40
N THR A 284 5.57 -2.89 6.53
CA THR A 284 5.40 -2.74 5.08
C THR A 284 4.30 -3.66 4.59
N ALA A 285 3.48 -3.16 3.68
CA ALA A 285 2.20 -3.74 3.31
C ALA A 285 2.28 -4.45 1.95
N GLU A 286 1.97 -5.74 1.88
CA GLU A 286 1.85 -6.47 0.61
C GLU A 286 0.46 -6.23 0.01
N GLU A 287 0.39 -5.51 -1.11
CA GLU A 287 -0.87 -5.10 -1.74
C GLU A 287 -1.25 -6.01 -2.92
N ASN A 288 -0.84 -5.71 -4.14
CA ASN A 288 -1.27 -6.38 -5.36
C ASN A 288 -0.52 -7.71 -5.65
N PHE A 289 -0.27 -8.51 -4.61
CA PHE A 289 0.48 -9.79 -4.70
C PHE A 289 -0.17 -10.81 -5.65
N ASN A 290 -1.48 -10.71 -5.89
CA ASN A 290 -2.24 -11.62 -6.74
C ASN A 290 -1.74 -11.66 -8.18
N GLN A 291 -1.18 -10.59 -8.70
CA GLN A 291 -0.70 -10.48 -10.09
C GLN A 291 0.58 -11.26 -10.39
N TYR A 292 1.23 -11.84 -9.39
CA TYR A 292 2.47 -12.60 -9.59
C TYR A 292 2.25 -14.09 -9.78
N PHE A 293 1.04 -14.59 -9.50
CA PHE A 293 0.70 -16.01 -9.55
C PHE A 293 -0.01 -16.39 -10.85
N VAL A 294 0.33 -17.57 -11.37
CA VAL A 294 -0.27 -18.18 -12.56
C VAL A 294 -0.72 -19.61 -12.23
N GLY A 295 -1.32 -20.30 -13.20
CA GLY A 295 -1.65 -21.73 -13.04
C GLY A 295 -2.87 -22.00 -12.15
N GLY A 296 -3.65 -20.97 -11.81
CA GLY A 296 -4.84 -21.15 -10.97
C GLY A 296 -5.92 -22.02 -11.62
N GLU A 297 -5.94 -22.17 -12.96
CA GLU A 297 -6.80 -23.11 -13.66
C GLU A 297 -6.50 -24.57 -13.31
N GLY A 298 -5.23 -24.87 -13.01
CA GLY A 298 -4.75 -26.20 -12.57
C GLY A 298 -4.73 -26.39 -11.05
N ALA A 299 -5.12 -25.39 -10.26
CA ALA A 299 -5.21 -25.51 -8.81
C ALA A 299 -6.35 -26.44 -8.39
N PRO A 300 -6.31 -27.08 -7.19
CA PRO A 300 -7.39 -27.88 -6.65
C PRO A 300 -8.73 -27.12 -6.63
N GLU A 301 -9.82 -27.79 -7.00
CA GLU A 301 -11.14 -27.16 -7.16
C GLU A 301 -11.62 -26.46 -5.90
N GLU A 302 -11.36 -27.04 -4.72
CA GLU A 302 -11.71 -26.49 -3.41
C GLU A 302 -11.00 -25.17 -3.09
N THR A 303 -9.84 -24.89 -3.71
CA THR A 303 -9.08 -23.65 -3.49
C THR A 303 -9.51 -22.53 -4.43
N LYS A 304 -10.10 -22.84 -5.57
CA LYS A 304 -10.46 -21.88 -6.63
C LYS A 304 -11.39 -20.75 -6.17
N PRO A 305 -12.43 -20.99 -5.33
CA PRO A 305 -13.25 -19.90 -4.82
C PRO A 305 -12.45 -18.85 -4.04
N ALA A 306 -11.54 -19.30 -3.17
CA ALA A 306 -10.65 -18.40 -2.43
C ALA A 306 -9.70 -17.65 -3.37
N LEU A 307 -9.07 -18.31 -4.34
CA LEU A 307 -8.19 -17.68 -5.33
C LEU A 307 -8.93 -16.56 -6.09
N ARG A 308 -10.15 -16.85 -6.58
CA ARG A 308 -10.97 -15.81 -7.27
C ARG A 308 -11.29 -14.64 -6.37
N ARG A 309 -11.64 -14.90 -5.09
CA ARG A 309 -11.93 -13.81 -4.12
C ARG A 309 -10.72 -12.90 -3.89
N TYR A 310 -9.51 -13.40 -4.10
CA TYR A 310 -8.28 -12.62 -4.06
C TYR A 310 -7.82 -12.08 -5.43
N GLY A 311 -8.67 -12.15 -6.46
CA GLY A 311 -8.36 -11.65 -7.79
C GLY A 311 -7.31 -12.48 -8.55
N ILE A 312 -7.14 -13.76 -8.17
CA ILE A 312 -6.28 -14.70 -8.90
C ILE A 312 -7.12 -15.48 -9.90
N ALA A 313 -6.76 -15.43 -11.17
CA ALA A 313 -7.50 -16.11 -12.23
C ALA A 313 -7.43 -17.64 -12.08
N THR A 314 -8.60 -18.31 -12.20
CA THR A 314 -8.75 -19.77 -12.08
C THR A 314 -9.33 -20.42 -13.33
N SER A 315 -9.39 -19.68 -14.44
CA SER A 315 -9.86 -20.14 -15.74
C SER A 315 -9.21 -19.34 -16.87
N GLY A 316 -9.24 -19.87 -18.09
CA GLY A 316 -8.63 -19.23 -19.26
C GLY A 316 -7.10 -19.31 -19.25
N ASP A 317 -6.45 -18.45 -20.02
CA ASP A 317 -4.98 -18.36 -20.06
C ASP A 317 -4.49 -17.47 -18.90
N THR A 318 -4.24 -18.08 -17.74
CA THR A 318 -3.79 -17.39 -16.54
C THR A 318 -2.35 -16.85 -16.65
N ARG A 319 -1.61 -17.25 -17.67
CA ARG A 319 -0.22 -16.82 -17.90
C ARG A 319 -0.12 -15.57 -18.78
N ARG A 320 -1.21 -15.21 -19.43
CA ARG A 320 -1.25 -14.04 -20.31
C ARG A 320 -1.22 -12.73 -19.50
N GLY A 321 -0.31 -11.83 -19.89
CA GLY A 321 -0.21 -10.50 -19.29
C GLY A 321 0.39 -10.46 -17.88
N ASN A 322 0.77 -11.62 -17.33
CA ASN A 322 1.43 -11.73 -16.03
C ASN A 322 2.93 -11.42 -16.15
N ARG A 323 3.58 -11.12 -15.01
CA ARG A 323 5.04 -10.89 -14.92
C ARG A 323 5.86 -12.16 -15.20
N ARG A 324 5.23 -13.34 -15.13
CA ARG A 324 5.81 -14.63 -15.45
C ARG A 324 7.01 -15.02 -14.57
N PHE A 325 6.92 -14.70 -13.27
CA PHE A 325 7.88 -15.15 -12.27
C PHE A 325 7.96 -16.69 -12.20
N ASP A 326 6.88 -17.39 -12.56
CA ASP A 326 6.82 -18.85 -12.71
C ASP A 326 7.89 -19.44 -13.64
N ARG A 327 8.41 -18.65 -14.60
CA ARG A 327 9.44 -19.10 -15.54
C ARG A 327 10.83 -19.23 -14.90
N VAL A 328 11.06 -18.60 -13.76
CA VAL A 328 12.34 -18.63 -13.03
C VAL A 328 12.21 -19.21 -11.62
N ASP A 329 10.98 -19.24 -11.06
CA ASP A 329 10.69 -19.79 -9.75
C ASP A 329 9.29 -20.43 -9.76
N GLU A 330 9.25 -21.76 -9.78
CA GLU A 330 7.99 -22.52 -9.94
C GLU A 330 6.98 -22.35 -8.84
N ARG A 331 7.37 -21.79 -7.65
CA ARG A 331 6.42 -21.50 -6.57
C ARG A 331 5.32 -20.51 -6.96
N PHE A 332 5.53 -19.74 -8.01
CA PHE A 332 4.52 -18.83 -8.58
C PHE A 332 3.52 -19.53 -9.53
N ASP A 333 3.67 -20.83 -9.76
CA ASP A 333 2.70 -21.67 -10.50
C ASP A 333 1.80 -22.44 -9.53
N LEU A 334 0.55 -21.99 -9.35
CA LEU A 334 -0.41 -22.58 -8.42
C LEU A 334 -0.89 -23.97 -8.80
N SER A 335 -0.67 -24.40 -10.05
CA SER A 335 -0.93 -25.79 -10.43
C SER A 335 0.07 -26.77 -9.78
N LYS A 336 1.24 -26.27 -9.38
CA LYS A 336 2.29 -27.03 -8.67
C LYS A 336 2.33 -26.72 -7.18
N HIS A 337 2.12 -25.45 -6.81
CA HIS A 337 2.24 -24.93 -5.43
C HIS A 337 0.97 -24.19 -5.01
N PRO A 338 -0.18 -24.87 -4.84
CA PRO A 338 -1.50 -24.25 -4.67
C PRO A 338 -1.60 -23.36 -3.41
N ASN A 339 -0.78 -23.61 -2.40
CA ASN A 339 -0.79 -22.84 -1.16
C ASN A 339 0.15 -21.62 -1.16
N GLU A 340 1.01 -21.46 -2.18
CA GLU A 340 2.02 -20.41 -2.14
C GLU A 340 1.38 -19.02 -2.11
N ALA A 341 0.30 -18.78 -2.86
CA ALA A 341 -0.39 -17.49 -2.83
C ALA A 341 -0.96 -17.13 -1.44
N ASN A 342 -1.26 -18.12 -0.58
CA ASN A 342 -1.73 -17.89 0.79
C ASN A 342 -0.65 -17.31 1.73
N ARG A 343 0.58 -17.29 1.31
CA ARG A 343 1.76 -16.85 2.07
C ARG A 343 2.14 -15.39 1.78
N PHE A 344 1.33 -14.69 0.96
CA PHE A 344 1.46 -13.29 0.58
C PHE A 344 0.17 -12.52 0.85
N GLY A 345 0.26 -11.19 0.91
CA GLY A 345 -0.84 -10.32 1.29
C GLY A 345 -0.90 -10.06 2.78
N TYR A 346 0.25 -10.03 3.44
CA TYR A 346 0.38 -9.72 4.87
C TYR A 346 1.15 -8.43 5.10
N ILE A 347 1.04 -7.91 6.31
CA ILE A 347 1.97 -6.89 6.81
C ILE A 347 3.27 -7.59 7.20
N VAL A 348 4.38 -7.04 6.71
CA VAL A 348 5.75 -7.51 7.02
C VAL A 348 6.40 -6.53 7.98
N GLU A 349 6.83 -7.00 9.15
CA GLU A 349 7.57 -6.19 10.11
C GLU A 349 9.07 -6.39 9.96
N ILE A 350 9.79 -5.26 9.93
CA ILE A 350 11.24 -5.19 9.70
C ILE A 350 11.86 -4.25 10.72
N ASP A 351 12.91 -4.71 11.41
CA ASP A 351 13.72 -3.85 12.27
C ASP A 351 14.88 -3.24 11.46
N PRO A 352 14.90 -1.92 11.20
CA PRO A 352 15.95 -1.29 10.41
C PRO A 352 17.30 -1.28 11.10
N PHE A 353 17.34 -1.37 12.44
CA PHE A 353 18.57 -1.36 13.22
C PHE A 353 19.19 -2.74 13.44
N HIS A 354 18.49 -3.83 13.06
CA HIS A 354 18.94 -5.21 13.23
C HIS A 354 19.02 -5.95 11.89
N PRO A 355 20.06 -5.68 11.06
CA PRO A 355 20.14 -6.15 9.68
C PRO A 355 20.20 -7.67 9.52
N HIS A 356 20.56 -8.41 10.57
CA HIS A 356 20.62 -9.89 10.57
C HIS A 356 19.31 -10.55 11.04
N GLU A 357 18.35 -9.77 11.49
CA GLU A 357 17.06 -10.30 11.89
C GLU A 357 16.18 -10.59 10.66
N GLN A 358 15.55 -11.78 10.65
CA GLN A 358 14.62 -12.13 9.58
C GLN A 358 13.35 -11.32 9.70
N PRO A 359 12.85 -10.72 8.60
CA PRO A 359 11.53 -10.10 8.55
C PRO A 359 10.43 -11.06 8.96
N ARG A 360 9.33 -10.52 9.50
CA ARG A 360 8.20 -11.30 10.02
C ARG A 360 6.90 -10.89 9.33
N LYS A 361 6.24 -11.83 8.63
CA LYS A 361 4.88 -11.64 8.16
C LYS A 361 3.91 -11.90 9.32
N ARG A 362 3.10 -10.89 9.65
CA ARG A 362 2.24 -10.86 10.84
C ARG A 362 0.85 -11.36 10.52
N THR A 363 0.60 -12.68 10.63
CA THR A 363 -0.67 -13.29 10.24
C THR A 363 -1.86 -12.76 11.04
N MET A 364 -1.68 -12.32 12.30
CA MET A 364 -2.76 -11.78 13.13
C MET A 364 -3.38 -10.48 12.58
N LEU A 365 -2.70 -9.80 11.66
CA LEU A 365 -3.21 -8.60 10.99
C LEU A 365 -4.14 -8.94 9.80
N GLY A 366 -4.38 -10.23 9.53
CA GLY A 366 -5.19 -10.69 8.42
C GLY A 366 -4.43 -10.74 7.09
N ARG A 367 -5.06 -11.30 6.05
CA ARG A 367 -4.54 -11.42 4.70
C ARG A 367 -5.50 -10.77 3.72
N PHE A 368 -5.03 -9.74 3.02
CA PHE A 368 -5.75 -9.02 1.96
C PHE A 368 -4.75 -8.15 1.19
N LYS A 369 -5.19 -7.31 0.26
CA LYS A 369 -4.34 -6.33 -0.43
C LYS A 369 -4.10 -5.14 0.50
N HIS A 370 -3.15 -5.30 1.40
CA HIS A 370 -2.82 -4.25 2.35
C HIS A 370 -2.20 -3.04 1.64
N GLU A 371 -2.89 -1.90 1.69
CA GLU A 371 -2.31 -0.63 1.23
C GLU A 371 -1.30 -0.11 2.26
N ALA A 372 -1.74 0.01 3.53
CA ALA A 372 -0.91 0.52 4.63
C ALA A 372 -1.22 -0.17 5.97
N ALA A 373 -0.46 0.23 7.01
CA ALA A 373 -0.67 -0.22 8.39
C ALA A 373 -0.40 0.93 9.37
N THR A 374 -1.38 1.80 9.56
CA THR A 374 -1.27 2.95 10.46
C THR A 374 -1.44 2.56 11.91
N ILE A 375 -0.45 2.88 12.74
CA ILE A 375 -0.44 2.52 14.15
C ILE A 375 -0.86 3.69 15.05
N ARG A 376 -1.75 3.37 16.00
CA ARG A 376 -2.11 4.26 17.11
C ARG A 376 -2.07 3.52 18.44
N LEU A 377 -1.55 4.17 19.46
CA LEU A 377 -1.73 3.68 20.84
C LEU A 377 -3.09 4.11 21.36
N THR A 378 -3.84 3.14 21.87
CA THR A 378 -5.10 3.40 22.58
C THR A 378 -4.85 4.14 23.90
N LYS A 379 -5.90 4.68 24.54
CA LYS A 379 -5.79 5.36 25.85
C LYS A 379 -5.14 4.48 26.91
N ASP A 380 -5.39 3.18 26.88
CA ASP A 380 -4.82 2.19 27.80
C ASP A 380 -3.49 1.60 27.29
N ARG A 381 -2.91 2.18 26.20
CA ARG A 381 -1.61 1.83 25.58
C ARG A 381 -1.55 0.48 24.89
N ARG A 382 -2.66 -0.10 24.48
CA ARG A 382 -2.65 -1.18 23.48
C ARG A 382 -2.34 -0.61 22.09
N VAL A 383 -1.88 -1.47 21.20
CA VAL A 383 -1.58 -1.11 19.81
C VAL A 383 -2.84 -1.32 18.99
N ALA A 384 -3.33 -0.27 18.37
CA ALA A 384 -4.33 -0.36 17.30
C ALA A 384 -3.65 -0.17 15.95
N VAL A 385 -3.96 -1.03 14.97
CA VAL A 385 -3.49 -0.93 13.59
C VAL A 385 -4.71 -0.80 12.69
N TYR A 386 -4.73 0.23 11.85
CA TYR A 386 -5.78 0.46 10.86
C TYR A 386 -5.23 0.15 9.48
N MET A 387 -6.02 -0.55 8.66
CA MET A 387 -5.58 -1.12 7.38
C MET A 387 -6.70 -1.05 6.36
N GLY A 388 -6.40 -0.62 5.14
CA GLY A 388 -7.27 -0.65 3.97
C GLY A 388 -6.96 -1.86 3.09
N ASP A 389 -7.99 -2.43 2.46
CA ASP A 389 -7.88 -3.45 1.42
C ASP A 389 -8.12 -2.79 0.07
N ASP A 390 -7.05 -2.38 -0.64
CA ASP A 390 -7.15 -1.62 -1.89
C ASP A 390 -7.67 -2.47 -3.04
N GLU A 391 -8.95 -2.72 -3.01
CA GLU A 391 -9.70 -3.33 -4.10
C GLU A 391 -11.12 -2.77 -4.11
N ARG A 392 -11.73 -2.72 -5.29
CA ARG A 392 -13.12 -2.29 -5.44
C ARG A 392 -14.04 -3.21 -4.65
N PHE A 393 -14.88 -2.58 -3.81
CA PHE A 393 -15.86 -3.23 -2.95
C PHE A 393 -15.24 -4.08 -1.83
N ASP A 394 -13.99 -3.83 -1.45
CA ASP A 394 -13.36 -4.44 -0.29
C ASP A 394 -13.44 -3.56 0.97
N TYR A 395 -12.75 -3.89 2.03
CA TYR A 395 -13.12 -3.52 3.38
C TYR A 395 -12.03 -2.74 4.10
N ILE A 396 -12.43 -2.09 5.20
CA ILE A 396 -11.53 -1.47 6.17
C ILE A 396 -11.40 -2.39 7.38
N TYR A 397 -10.17 -2.62 7.83
CA TYR A 397 -9.87 -3.49 8.96
C TYR A 397 -9.17 -2.75 10.09
N LYS A 398 -9.33 -3.27 11.30
CA LYS A 398 -8.64 -2.81 12.49
C LYS A 398 -8.17 -4.00 13.32
N PHE A 399 -6.93 -3.93 13.79
CA PHE A 399 -6.40 -4.83 14.80
C PHE A 399 -6.21 -4.08 16.12
N VAL A 400 -6.42 -4.76 17.26
CA VAL A 400 -6.10 -4.23 18.61
C VAL A 400 -5.37 -5.30 19.39
N SER A 401 -4.15 -5.02 19.85
CA SER A 401 -3.33 -5.98 20.60
C SER A 401 -3.92 -6.32 21.99
N ASP A 402 -3.71 -7.55 22.46
CA ASP A 402 -4.11 -7.96 23.81
C ASP A 402 -3.24 -7.28 24.88
N LYS A 403 -1.95 -7.18 24.62
CA LYS A 403 -0.98 -6.61 25.56
C LYS A 403 -0.71 -5.14 25.26
N LYS A 404 -0.29 -4.42 26.31
CA LYS A 404 0.05 -3.00 26.22
C LYS A 404 1.49 -2.80 25.77
N TYR A 405 1.73 -1.77 24.98
CA TYR A 405 3.06 -1.30 24.63
C TYR A 405 3.87 -0.93 25.88
N ARG A 406 5.13 -1.36 25.95
CA ARG A 406 6.08 -1.06 27.02
C ARG A 406 7.31 -0.36 26.44
N PRO A 407 7.53 0.95 26.73
CA PRO A 407 8.74 1.65 26.29
C PRO A 407 10.00 0.91 26.69
N GLY A 408 10.97 0.82 25.78
CA GLY A 408 12.26 0.16 26.02
C GLY A 408 12.24 -1.38 26.11
N SER A 409 11.06 -2.01 26.09
CA SER A 409 10.96 -3.47 26.20
C SER A 409 10.79 -4.13 24.83
N ARG A 410 11.86 -4.17 24.03
CA ARG A 410 11.83 -4.73 22.68
C ARG A 410 11.24 -6.14 22.63
N ARG A 411 11.77 -7.09 23.42
CA ARG A 411 11.30 -8.48 23.46
C ARG A 411 9.80 -8.62 23.73
N HIS A 412 9.24 -7.74 24.59
CA HIS A 412 7.81 -7.72 24.85
C HIS A 412 7.04 -7.13 23.65
N ASN A 413 7.52 -6.01 23.11
CA ASN A 413 6.83 -5.30 22.04
C ASN A 413 6.84 -6.10 20.73
N ASP A 414 7.87 -6.89 20.48
CA ASP A 414 7.98 -7.82 19.35
C ASP A 414 6.83 -8.85 19.26
N THR A 415 6.09 -9.07 20.34
CA THR A 415 4.95 -10.01 20.39
C THR A 415 3.59 -9.35 20.27
N LEU A 416 3.52 -8.01 20.22
CA LEU A 416 2.25 -7.28 20.27
C LEU A 416 1.37 -7.49 19.03
N LEU A 417 1.98 -7.75 17.89
CA LEU A 417 1.28 -7.98 16.63
C LEU A 417 0.96 -9.48 16.36
N ASP A 418 1.26 -10.36 17.31
CA ASP A 418 0.95 -11.80 17.20
C ASP A 418 -0.29 -12.20 18.04
N SER A 419 -0.82 -11.32 18.88
CA SER A 419 -1.97 -11.60 19.74
C SER A 419 -2.82 -10.35 19.97
N GLY A 420 -4.10 -10.47 19.67
CA GLY A 420 -5.06 -9.38 19.74
C GLY A 420 -6.36 -9.76 19.05
N THR A 421 -7.21 -8.79 18.73
CA THR A 421 -8.46 -8.98 18.01
C THR A 421 -8.41 -8.26 16.67
N LEU A 422 -8.76 -8.98 15.60
CA LEU A 422 -8.95 -8.44 14.25
C LEU A 422 -10.43 -8.12 14.05
N TYR A 423 -10.71 -6.93 13.51
CA TYR A 423 -12.05 -6.42 13.23
C TYR A 423 -12.17 -5.99 11.78
N VAL A 424 -13.42 -5.97 11.29
CA VAL A 424 -13.80 -5.33 10.02
C VAL A 424 -14.86 -4.25 10.28
N ALA A 425 -14.89 -3.19 9.46
CA ALA A 425 -15.83 -2.10 9.62
C ALA A 425 -17.20 -2.44 9.01
N ARG A 426 -18.28 -2.05 9.72
CA ARG A 426 -19.63 -1.98 9.19
C ARG A 426 -20.22 -0.60 9.49
N PHE A 427 -20.56 0.17 8.45
CA PHE A 427 -21.20 1.46 8.59
C PHE A 427 -22.71 1.31 8.61
N THR A 428 -23.42 2.00 9.52
CA THR A 428 -24.84 1.80 9.79
C THR A 428 -25.67 3.06 9.65
N GLY A 429 -25.04 4.21 9.52
CA GLY A 429 -25.73 5.50 9.36
C GLY A 429 -24.81 6.58 8.84
N ASN A 430 -25.41 7.66 8.42
CA ASN A 430 -24.74 8.85 7.91
C ASN A 430 -25.20 10.10 8.66
N SER A 431 -24.49 11.21 8.52
CA SER A 431 -24.92 12.52 8.99
C SER A 431 -26.20 12.97 8.28
N PRO A 432 -27.04 13.83 8.91
CA PRO A 432 -28.15 14.49 8.25
C PRO A 432 -27.71 15.17 6.95
N ALA A 433 -28.57 15.16 5.94
CA ALA A 433 -28.24 15.66 4.59
C ALA A 433 -27.89 17.16 4.57
N ASP A 434 -28.42 17.94 5.48
CA ASP A 434 -28.14 19.37 5.64
C ASP A 434 -26.73 19.66 6.20
N GLN A 435 -26.10 18.69 6.83
CA GLN A 435 -24.70 18.77 7.25
C GLN A 435 -23.71 18.44 6.09
N ILE A 436 -24.20 17.83 5.02
CA ILE A 436 -23.39 17.40 3.86
C ILE A 436 -23.62 18.38 2.72
N ASP A 437 -23.15 19.60 2.89
CA ASP A 437 -23.42 20.74 1.99
C ASP A 437 -22.34 20.92 0.89
N GLY A 438 -21.30 20.07 0.88
CA GLY A 438 -20.20 20.16 -0.07
C GLY A 438 -19.24 21.35 0.15
N SER A 439 -19.41 22.10 1.23
CA SER A 439 -18.55 23.27 1.54
C SER A 439 -17.14 22.90 1.98
N GLY A 440 -16.90 21.64 2.34
CA GLY A 440 -15.66 21.16 2.96
C GLY A 440 -15.49 21.61 4.41
N ARG A 441 -16.54 22.15 5.04
CA ARG A 441 -16.56 22.55 6.46
C ARG A 441 -17.18 21.45 7.30
N LEU A 442 -16.71 21.35 8.55
CA LEU A 442 -17.37 20.50 9.56
C LEU A 442 -18.69 21.17 9.99
N PRO A 443 -19.69 20.39 10.45
CA PRO A 443 -20.86 20.90 11.14
C PRO A 443 -20.48 21.79 12.36
N ASP A 444 -21.43 22.59 12.84
CA ASP A 444 -21.19 23.57 13.92
C ASP A 444 -20.71 22.92 15.23
N ASP A 445 -21.07 21.67 15.50
CA ASP A 445 -20.59 20.89 16.64
C ASP A 445 -19.18 20.30 16.41
N GLY A 446 -18.61 20.50 15.22
CA GLY A 446 -17.25 20.07 14.85
C GLY A 446 -17.12 18.61 14.43
N ALA A 447 -18.22 17.89 14.17
CA ALA A 447 -18.19 16.50 13.74
C ALA A 447 -19.38 16.14 12.84
N PHE A 448 -19.18 15.17 11.94
CA PHE A 448 -20.28 14.49 11.26
C PHE A 448 -20.83 13.35 12.12
N ASP A 449 -22.13 13.07 12.01
CA ASP A 449 -22.87 12.10 12.82
C ASP A 449 -22.92 10.68 12.23
N GLY A 450 -22.05 10.38 11.30
CA GLY A 450 -21.94 9.03 10.72
C GLY A 450 -21.73 7.97 11.80
N THR A 451 -22.43 6.85 11.69
CA THR A 451 -22.36 5.74 12.65
C THR A 451 -21.82 4.47 12.00
N GLY A 452 -21.17 3.65 12.82
CA GLY A 452 -20.64 2.37 12.42
C GLY A 452 -20.16 1.56 13.61
N GLU A 453 -19.78 0.33 13.32
CA GLU A 453 -19.24 -0.58 14.33
C GLU A 453 -18.05 -1.36 13.79
N TRP A 454 -17.21 -1.82 14.70
CA TRP A 454 -16.14 -2.75 14.42
C TRP A 454 -16.61 -4.17 14.76
N ILE A 455 -16.86 -4.99 13.74
CA ILE A 455 -17.25 -6.40 13.91
C ILE A 455 -15.99 -7.21 14.17
N PRO A 456 -15.89 -7.95 15.31
CA PRO A 456 -14.75 -8.83 15.54
C PRO A 456 -14.80 -10.02 14.58
N LEU A 457 -13.68 -10.34 13.94
CA LEU A 457 -13.52 -11.53 13.11
C LEU A 457 -12.91 -12.69 13.89
N CYS A 458 -11.82 -12.44 14.61
CA CYS A 458 -11.22 -13.40 15.52
C CYS A 458 -10.32 -12.68 16.55
N ASP A 459 -10.06 -13.34 17.65
CA ASP A 459 -8.86 -13.12 18.46
C ASP A 459 -7.84 -14.24 18.26
N ALA A 460 -6.76 -14.25 19.03
CA ALA A 460 -5.70 -15.25 18.89
C ALA A 460 -6.13 -16.69 19.23
N GLN A 461 -7.30 -16.90 19.84
CA GLN A 461 -7.78 -18.18 20.36
C GLN A 461 -9.15 -18.58 19.78
N ARG A 462 -9.97 -17.60 19.37
CA ARG A 462 -11.37 -17.82 18.97
C ARG A 462 -11.69 -17.10 17.66
N SER A 463 -12.37 -17.80 16.75
CA SER A 463 -13.10 -17.21 15.62
C SER A 463 -14.47 -16.72 16.08
N TYR A 464 -14.90 -15.57 15.57
CA TYR A 464 -16.23 -15.00 15.73
C TYR A 464 -17.08 -15.15 14.46
N VAL A 465 -16.52 -15.80 13.43
CA VAL A 465 -17.16 -16.03 12.14
C VAL A 465 -17.54 -17.50 12.05
N ASP A 466 -18.84 -17.76 11.88
CA ASP A 466 -19.35 -19.13 11.78
C ASP A 466 -18.71 -19.89 10.60
N GLY A 467 -18.31 -21.12 10.87
CA GLY A 467 -17.69 -21.99 9.87
C GLY A 467 -16.21 -21.74 9.61
N PHE A 468 -15.57 -20.78 10.31
CA PHE A 468 -14.15 -20.51 10.19
C PHE A 468 -13.40 -20.79 11.49
N THR A 469 -12.25 -21.41 11.40
CA THR A 469 -11.23 -21.43 12.47
C THR A 469 -10.50 -20.10 12.51
N VAL A 470 -9.75 -19.81 13.59
CA VAL A 470 -8.91 -18.60 13.70
C VAL A 470 -7.94 -18.50 12.53
N ALA A 471 -7.27 -19.58 12.19
CA ALA A 471 -6.30 -19.60 11.09
C ALA A 471 -6.97 -19.35 9.73
N GLU A 472 -8.15 -19.92 9.49
CA GLU A 472 -8.90 -19.66 8.25
C GLU A 472 -9.39 -18.22 8.15
N VAL A 473 -9.83 -17.59 9.24
CA VAL A 473 -10.12 -16.14 9.27
C VAL A 473 -8.90 -15.34 8.83
N LEU A 474 -7.72 -15.66 9.34
CA LEU A 474 -6.49 -14.92 9.09
C LEU A 474 -5.87 -15.18 7.70
N ILE A 475 -6.17 -16.33 7.09
CA ILE A 475 -5.70 -16.68 5.73
C ILE A 475 -6.75 -16.26 4.68
N HIS A 476 -8.02 -16.36 5.00
CA HIS A 476 -9.15 -16.04 4.14
C HIS A 476 -9.94 -14.85 4.66
N THR A 477 -9.26 -13.81 5.11
CA THR A 477 -9.83 -12.65 5.81
C THR A 477 -10.95 -11.97 5.01
N ARG A 478 -10.82 -11.88 3.68
CA ARG A 478 -11.86 -11.35 2.80
C ARG A 478 -13.16 -12.17 2.88
N LEU A 479 -13.05 -13.50 2.83
CA LEU A 479 -14.21 -14.39 2.94
C LEU A 479 -14.87 -14.33 4.32
N ALA A 480 -14.08 -14.22 5.37
CA ALA A 480 -14.59 -14.02 6.73
C ALA A 480 -15.33 -12.68 6.87
N ALA A 481 -14.82 -11.61 6.28
CA ALA A 481 -15.47 -10.30 6.25
C ALA A 481 -16.76 -10.31 5.41
N ASP A 482 -16.79 -11.04 4.29
CA ASP A 482 -17.99 -11.26 3.48
C ASP A 482 -19.10 -11.89 4.33
N ALA A 483 -18.76 -12.90 5.15
CA ALA A 483 -19.71 -13.67 5.95
C ALA A 483 -20.36 -12.85 7.08
N VAL A 484 -19.72 -11.79 7.57
CA VAL A 484 -20.27 -10.98 8.69
C VAL A 484 -20.96 -9.70 8.23
N GLY A 485 -21.15 -9.50 6.94
CA GLY A 485 -21.85 -8.33 6.42
C GLY A 485 -21.08 -7.00 6.56
N ALA A 486 -19.76 -7.04 6.38
CA ALA A 486 -18.93 -5.84 6.36
C ALA A 486 -19.34 -4.88 5.24
N THR A 487 -19.16 -3.58 5.42
CA THR A 487 -19.52 -2.58 4.42
C THR A 487 -18.46 -2.48 3.33
N LYS A 488 -18.85 -2.72 2.08
CA LYS A 488 -18.00 -2.58 0.90
C LYS A 488 -17.63 -1.11 0.65
N MET A 489 -16.34 -0.85 0.47
CA MET A 489 -15.79 0.46 0.15
C MET A 489 -15.31 0.49 -1.30
N ASP A 490 -15.04 1.67 -1.81
CA ASP A 490 -14.45 1.84 -3.13
C ASP A 490 -12.96 2.10 -3.01
N ARG A 491 -12.17 1.00 -3.02
CA ARG A 491 -10.71 1.03 -2.92
C ARG A 491 -10.21 1.77 -1.66
N PRO A 492 -10.45 1.25 -0.44
CA PRO A 492 -9.94 1.88 0.77
C PRO A 492 -8.42 1.72 0.82
N GLU A 493 -7.73 2.84 0.77
CA GLU A 493 -6.27 2.93 0.75
C GLU A 493 -5.74 3.28 2.15
N ASP A 494 -5.00 4.39 2.29
CA ASP A 494 -4.45 4.84 3.56
C ASP A 494 -5.53 5.27 4.55
N ILE A 495 -5.38 4.85 5.81
CA ILE A 495 -6.27 5.19 6.90
C ILE A 495 -5.45 5.88 7.98
N GLU A 496 -5.67 7.17 8.19
CA GLU A 496 -4.91 7.97 9.13
C GLU A 496 -5.71 8.32 10.39
N ALA A 497 -5.01 8.29 11.52
CA ALA A 497 -5.57 8.70 12.79
C ALA A 497 -5.11 10.11 13.16
N SER A 498 -6.06 11.03 13.39
CA SER A 498 -5.75 12.37 13.87
C SER A 498 -4.88 12.33 15.12
N THR A 499 -3.73 13.00 15.08
CA THR A 499 -2.83 13.10 16.23
C THR A 499 -3.45 13.90 17.38
N ALA A 500 -4.36 14.84 17.08
CA ALA A 500 -5.01 15.70 18.06
C ALA A 500 -6.20 15.01 18.75
N THR A 501 -7.07 14.35 17.97
CA THR A 501 -8.34 13.79 18.47
C THR A 501 -8.33 12.28 18.62
N GLY A 502 -7.47 11.57 17.90
CA GLY A 502 -7.46 10.11 17.80
C GLY A 502 -8.62 9.55 16.96
N LYS A 503 -9.42 10.39 16.31
CA LYS A 503 -10.40 9.96 15.31
C LYS A 503 -9.65 9.44 14.06
N VAL A 504 -10.23 8.46 13.42
CA VAL A 504 -9.69 7.79 12.23
C VAL A 504 -10.56 8.14 11.04
#